data_7eaa6315433fde64c0111a7cdfb67c2c
#
_entry.id   7eaa6315433fde64c0111a7cdfb67c2c
#
_cell.length_a   1.000
_cell.length_b   1.000
_cell.length_c   1.000
_cell.angle_alpha   90.00
_cell.angle_beta   90.00
_cell.angle_gamma   90.00
#
_symmetry.space_group_name_H-M   'P 1'
#
loop_
_entity.id
_entity.type
_entity.pdbx_description
1 polymer ?
#
loop_
_entity_poly.entity_id
_entity_poly.type
_entity_poly.pdbx_seq_one_letter_code
_entity_poly.pdbx_strand_id
1 'polypeptide(L)'
;MSNILQGKVALVTGGSRGLGAAIAEALADQGADVAISYVASADKAEAVVEKLKAKGVRALAIRSDQADTTAAKPLVEQVVAHFGKLDILVNNAAIVAKGQLVDDPALDTVALDRQWQINVLGVLATTRAAAQVIPDGGRIIFIGSLNGTRSLFPGLADYVATKAAINGYAKGIARDLGARNITVNVVQPGAMPTDMMVEALGSTDAPDGFLDLHPIRRIAKLEEVSAVVTFLAGPSAGYMTGGVIDVAGGLGI
;
A
#
# COMPACT_ATOMS: atom_id res chain seq x y z
N MET A 1 1.25 -19.46 -17.46
CA MET A 1 0.68 -19.06 -16.13
C MET A 1 -0.71 -18.52 -16.40
N SER A 2 -1.70 -18.88 -15.59
CA SER A 2 -3.06 -18.37 -15.79
C SER A 2 -3.11 -16.88 -15.40
N ASN A 3 -3.50 -16.01 -16.34
CA ASN A 3 -3.68 -14.58 -16.11
C ASN A 3 -4.96 -14.34 -15.30
N ILE A 4 -4.90 -14.61 -13.98
CA ILE A 4 -6.08 -14.58 -13.09
C ILE A 4 -6.71 -13.18 -12.93
N LEU A 5 -5.99 -12.13 -13.33
CA LEU A 5 -6.46 -10.74 -13.31
C LEU A 5 -6.67 -10.18 -14.73
N GLN A 6 -6.73 -11.03 -15.76
CA GLN A 6 -6.97 -10.59 -17.12
C GLN A 6 -8.27 -9.76 -17.21
N GLY A 7 -8.18 -8.58 -17.83
CA GLY A 7 -9.27 -7.65 -17.97
C GLY A 7 -9.68 -6.92 -16.70
N LYS A 8 -8.91 -7.02 -15.60
CA LYS A 8 -9.04 -6.19 -14.40
C LYS A 8 -8.21 -4.93 -14.53
N VAL A 9 -8.63 -3.87 -13.86
CA VAL A 9 -7.90 -2.59 -13.75
C VAL A 9 -7.57 -2.34 -12.30
N ALA A 10 -6.29 -2.10 -12.01
CA ALA A 10 -5.79 -1.81 -10.68
C ALA A 10 -5.24 -0.38 -10.58
N LEU A 11 -5.47 0.28 -9.45
CA LEU A 11 -4.78 1.50 -9.04
C LEU A 11 -3.88 1.19 -7.85
N VAL A 12 -2.58 1.47 -7.96
CA VAL A 12 -1.60 1.37 -6.86
C VAL A 12 -1.10 2.76 -6.50
N THR A 13 -1.42 3.25 -5.30
CA THR A 13 -0.91 4.55 -4.85
C THR A 13 0.56 4.45 -4.45
N GLY A 14 1.37 5.47 -4.79
CA GLY A 14 2.81 5.46 -4.50
C GLY A 14 3.57 4.36 -5.28
N GLY A 15 3.18 4.09 -6.53
CA GLY A 15 3.67 2.98 -7.33
C GLY A 15 4.98 3.24 -8.09
N SER A 16 5.65 4.38 -7.91
CA SER A 16 6.84 4.74 -8.69
C SER A 16 8.15 4.07 -8.21
N ARG A 17 8.15 3.42 -7.03
CA ARG A 17 9.34 2.77 -6.44
C ARG A 17 8.96 1.75 -5.37
N GLY A 18 9.95 1.00 -4.91
CA GLY A 18 9.84 0.10 -3.75
C GLY A 18 8.70 -0.91 -3.86
N LEU A 19 7.98 -1.11 -2.75
CA LEU A 19 6.90 -2.09 -2.70
C LEU A 19 5.77 -1.75 -3.67
N GLY A 20 5.42 -0.47 -3.85
CA GLY A 20 4.36 -0.07 -4.78
C GLY A 20 4.66 -0.46 -6.21
N ALA A 21 5.91 -0.30 -6.68
CA ALA A 21 6.33 -0.74 -8.00
C ALA A 21 6.30 -2.28 -8.12
N ALA A 22 6.79 -3.00 -7.10
CA ALA A 22 6.74 -4.47 -7.08
C ALA A 22 5.30 -5.01 -7.11
N ILE A 23 4.37 -4.36 -6.40
CA ILE A 23 2.94 -4.71 -6.45
C ILE A 23 2.38 -4.45 -7.85
N ALA A 24 2.67 -3.29 -8.45
CA ALA A 24 2.21 -2.95 -9.79
C ALA A 24 2.70 -3.99 -10.83
N GLU A 25 3.99 -4.35 -10.76
CA GLU A 25 4.60 -5.38 -11.62
C GLU A 25 3.96 -6.76 -11.42
N ALA A 26 3.70 -7.16 -10.16
CA ALA A 26 3.10 -8.45 -9.84
C ALA A 26 1.62 -8.55 -10.31
N LEU A 27 0.85 -7.47 -10.21
CA LEU A 27 -0.52 -7.41 -10.75
C LEU A 27 -0.53 -7.48 -12.28
N ALA A 28 0.42 -6.80 -12.95
CA ALA A 28 0.59 -6.85 -14.39
C ALA A 28 1.00 -8.25 -14.88
N ASP A 29 1.86 -8.98 -14.14
CA ASP A 29 2.22 -10.37 -14.42
C ASP A 29 1.01 -11.32 -14.40
N GLN A 30 -0.07 -10.94 -13.74
CA GLN A 30 -1.34 -11.66 -13.74
C GLN A 30 -2.36 -11.10 -14.75
N GLY A 31 -1.95 -10.18 -15.61
CA GLY A 31 -2.76 -9.65 -16.71
C GLY A 31 -3.64 -8.45 -16.36
N ALA A 32 -3.47 -7.82 -15.20
CA ALA A 32 -4.18 -6.58 -14.88
C ALA A 32 -3.61 -5.39 -15.64
N ASP A 33 -4.47 -4.51 -16.13
CA ASP A 33 -4.09 -3.15 -16.49
C ASP A 33 -3.83 -2.34 -15.21
N VAL A 34 -2.78 -1.50 -15.18
CA VAL A 34 -2.35 -0.87 -13.93
C VAL A 34 -2.15 0.62 -14.08
N ALA A 35 -2.83 1.39 -13.23
CA ALA A 35 -2.47 2.77 -12.94
C ALA A 35 -1.59 2.83 -11.69
N ILE A 36 -0.60 3.69 -11.69
CA ILE A 36 0.17 4.06 -10.50
C ILE A 36 0.03 5.54 -10.20
N SER A 37 0.00 5.94 -8.92
CA SER A 37 0.16 7.34 -8.57
C SER A 37 1.55 7.63 -8.02
N TYR A 38 2.01 8.88 -8.19
CA TYR A 38 3.29 9.37 -7.68
C TYR A 38 3.22 10.87 -7.35
N VAL A 39 4.17 11.39 -6.57
CA VAL A 39 4.23 12.83 -6.21
C VAL A 39 5.34 13.55 -6.97
N ALA A 40 6.60 13.13 -6.79
CA ALA A 40 7.77 13.86 -7.25
C ALA A 40 8.61 13.13 -8.31
N SER A 41 8.60 11.79 -8.32
CA SER A 41 9.53 10.98 -9.12
C SER A 41 8.91 10.60 -10.47
N ALA A 42 8.73 11.55 -11.38
CA ALA A 42 8.13 11.32 -12.70
C ALA A 42 8.93 10.28 -13.51
N ASP A 43 10.27 10.45 -13.58
CA ASP A 43 11.13 9.52 -14.35
C ASP A 43 11.03 8.07 -13.82
N LYS A 44 10.98 7.90 -12.49
CA LYS A 44 10.81 6.57 -11.89
C LYS A 44 9.41 5.99 -12.20
N ALA A 45 8.38 6.83 -12.16
CA ALA A 45 7.02 6.41 -12.48
C ALA A 45 6.89 5.97 -13.94
N GLU A 46 7.48 6.73 -14.87
CA GLU A 46 7.50 6.38 -16.29
C GLU A 46 8.28 5.09 -16.55
N ALA A 47 9.43 4.91 -15.89
CA ALA A 47 10.19 3.66 -15.98
C ALA A 47 9.38 2.44 -15.50
N VAL A 48 8.55 2.58 -14.46
CA VAL A 48 7.61 1.52 -14.05
C VAL A 48 6.56 1.28 -15.13
N VAL A 49 5.94 2.33 -15.66
CA VAL A 49 4.93 2.21 -16.72
C VAL A 49 5.48 1.45 -17.94
N GLU A 50 6.70 1.76 -18.37
CA GLU A 50 7.32 1.05 -19.50
C GLU A 50 7.54 -0.44 -19.20
N LYS A 51 7.95 -0.80 -17.98
CA LYS A 51 8.05 -2.20 -17.55
C LYS A 51 6.69 -2.91 -17.59
N LEU A 52 5.63 -2.22 -17.14
CA LEU A 52 4.27 -2.78 -17.16
C LEU A 52 3.79 -3.00 -18.60
N LYS A 53 4.00 -2.02 -19.49
CA LYS A 53 3.66 -2.14 -20.92
C LYS A 53 4.43 -3.29 -21.59
N ALA A 54 5.70 -3.50 -21.24
CA ALA A 54 6.50 -4.61 -21.74
C ALA A 54 5.93 -5.99 -21.36
N LYS A 55 5.09 -6.08 -20.32
CA LYS A 55 4.35 -7.30 -19.95
C LYS A 55 3.04 -7.49 -20.76
N GLY A 56 2.73 -6.56 -21.68
CA GLY A 56 1.56 -6.64 -22.58
C GLY A 56 0.26 -6.10 -21.98
N VAL A 57 0.31 -5.36 -20.88
CA VAL A 57 -0.86 -4.70 -20.26
C VAL A 57 -0.86 -3.20 -20.55
N ARG A 58 -2.00 -2.55 -20.40
CA ARG A 58 -2.08 -1.08 -20.41
C ARG A 58 -1.59 -0.55 -19.07
N ALA A 59 -0.84 0.56 -19.11
CA ALA A 59 -0.30 1.16 -17.89
C ALA A 59 -0.33 2.69 -17.97
N LEU A 60 -0.53 3.35 -16.82
CA LEU A 60 -0.61 4.80 -16.68
C LEU A 60 0.03 5.27 -15.38
N ALA A 61 0.83 6.33 -15.43
CA ALA A 61 1.31 7.05 -14.24
C ALA A 61 0.54 8.38 -14.10
N ILE A 62 0.04 8.65 -12.88
CA ILE A 62 -0.73 9.86 -12.58
C ILE A 62 -0.03 10.60 -11.43
N ARG A 63 0.29 11.87 -11.63
CA ARG A 63 0.80 12.70 -10.55
C ARG A 63 -0.34 13.06 -9.59
N SER A 64 -0.23 12.66 -8.32
CA SER A 64 -1.22 12.93 -7.28
C SER A 64 -0.54 12.97 -5.92
N ASP A 65 -0.64 14.08 -5.19
CA ASP A 65 -0.14 14.16 -3.81
C ASP A 65 -1.16 13.52 -2.87
N GLN A 66 -0.78 12.42 -2.24
CA GLN A 66 -1.60 11.70 -1.27
C GLN A 66 -1.97 12.58 -0.04
N ALA A 67 -1.18 13.62 0.28
CA ALA A 67 -1.50 14.55 1.37
C ALA A 67 -2.66 15.49 1.02
N ASP A 68 -2.90 15.74 -0.26
CA ASP A 68 -4.04 16.55 -0.73
C ASP A 68 -5.26 15.65 -0.92
N THR A 69 -6.16 15.66 0.06
CA THR A 69 -7.38 14.85 -0.01
C THR A 69 -8.31 15.23 -1.17
N THR A 70 -8.18 16.45 -1.71
CA THR A 70 -8.98 16.90 -2.87
C THR A 70 -8.49 16.29 -4.17
N ALA A 71 -7.23 15.82 -4.23
CA ALA A 71 -6.66 15.14 -5.39
C ALA A 71 -7.16 13.69 -5.56
N ALA A 72 -7.79 13.11 -4.53
CA ALA A 72 -8.22 11.72 -4.55
C ALA A 72 -9.31 11.42 -5.61
N LYS A 73 -10.32 12.27 -5.70
CA LYS A 73 -11.40 12.10 -6.69
C LYS A 73 -10.88 12.27 -8.12
N PRO A 74 -10.14 13.34 -8.48
CA PRO A 74 -9.50 13.47 -9.79
C PRO A 74 -8.58 12.30 -10.17
N LEU A 75 -7.83 11.73 -9.22
CA LEU A 75 -7.00 10.56 -9.45
C LEU A 75 -7.84 9.37 -9.93
N VAL A 76 -8.90 9.04 -9.22
CA VAL A 76 -9.79 7.91 -9.56
C VAL A 76 -10.51 8.17 -10.89
N GLU A 77 -10.99 9.40 -11.14
CA GLU A 77 -11.64 9.78 -12.39
C GLU A 77 -10.71 9.63 -13.60
N GLN A 78 -9.43 9.98 -13.49
CA GLN A 78 -8.44 9.78 -14.54
C GLN A 78 -8.22 8.29 -14.84
N VAL A 79 -8.17 7.42 -13.81
CA VAL A 79 -8.08 5.96 -14.00
C VAL A 79 -9.29 5.46 -14.79
N VAL A 80 -10.50 5.83 -14.37
CA VAL A 80 -11.74 5.40 -15.04
C VAL A 80 -11.82 5.95 -16.46
N ALA A 81 -11.44 7.18 -16.69
CA ALA A 81 -11.42 7.78 -18.03
C ALA A 81 -10.46 7.05 -18.98
N HIS A 82 -9.28 6.62 -18.50
CA HIS A 82 -8.27 5.95 -19.31
C HIS A 82 -8.59 4.47 -19.58
N PHE A 83 -9.04 3.74 -18.55
CA PHE A 83 -9.22 2.28 -18.62
C PHE A 83 -10.68 1.85 -18.77
N GLY A 84 -11.64 2.74 -18.54
CA GLY A 84 -13.08 2.49 -18.58
C GLY A 84 -13.66 2.00 -17.25
N LYS A 85 -12.82 1.67 -16.25
CA LYS A 85 -13.23 1.14 -14.93
C LYS A 85 -12.09 1.14 -13.92
N LEU A 86 -12.40 0.78 -12.67
CA LEU A 86 -11.42 0.45 -11.62
C LEU A 86 -11.95 -0.76 -10.84
N ASP A 87 -11.25 -1.89 -10.88
CA ASP A 87 -11.64 -3.12 -10.18
C ASP A 87 -10.90 -3.31 -8.84
N ILE A 88 -9.64 -2.86 -8.76
CA ILE A 88 -8.73 -3.13 -7.64
C ILE A 88 -8.09 -1.83 -7.18
N LEU A 89 -8.24 -1.49 -5.91
CA LEU A 89 -7.48 -0.41 -5.29
C LEU A 89 -6.45 -0.98 -4.32
N VAL A 90 -5.17 -0.58 -4.49
CA VAL A 90 -4.10 -0.85 -3.53
C VAL A 90 -3.63 0.49 -2.93
N ASN A 91 -4.00 0.75 -1.70
CA ASN A 91 -3.53 1.88 -0.91
C ASN A 91 -2.14 1.55 -0.35
N ASN A 92 -1.08 1.95 -1.08
CA ASN A 92 0.29 1.68 -0.71
C ASN A 92 1.06 2.94 -0.29
N ALA A 93 0.74 4.12 -0.84
CA ALA A 93 1.46 5.36 -0.52
C ALA A 93 1.47 5.64 0.99
N ALA A 94 2.66 5.80 1.55
CA ALA A 94 2.87 6.11 2.95
C ALA A 94 4.26 6.73 3.15
N ILE A 95 4.43 7.42 4.28
CA ILE A 95 5.72 7.88 4.78
C ILE A 95 5.89 7.47 6.24
N VAL A 96 7.14 7.50 6.71
CA VAL A 96 7.50 7.48 8.12
C VAL A 96 8.22 8.78 8.45
N ALA A 97 7.74 9.54 9.42
CA ALA A 97 8.47 10.68 9.95
C ALA A 97 9.66 10.18 10.79
N LYS A 98 10.72 10.98 10.89
CA LYS A 98 11.89 10.63 11.69
C LYS A 98 11.45 10.26 13.12
N GLY A 99 11.94 9.12 13.60
CA GLY A 99 11.60 8.62 14.92
C GLY A 99 12.09 9.57 16.03
N GLN A 100 11.14 10.12 16.78
CA GLN A 100 11.40 10.97 17.97
C GLN A 100 10.48 10.54 19.10
N LEU A 101 10.94 10.68 20.33
CA LEU A 101 10.11 10.41 21.51
C LEU A 101 9.02 11.49 21.61
N VAL A 102 7.87 11.13 22.15
CA VAL A 102 6.72 12.04 22.28
C VAL A 102 6.99 13.24 23.18
N ASP A 103 7.95 13.12 24.10
CA ASP A 103 8.39 14.16 25.02
C ASP A 103 9.68 14.86 24.56
N ASP A 104 10.14 14.62 23.34
CA ASP A 104 11.30 15.32 22.76
C ASP A 104 10.95 16.81 22.57
N PRO A 105 11.69 17.75 23.20
CA PRO A 105 11.43 19.18 23.05
C PRO A 105 11.64 19.70 21.62
N ALA A 106 12.34 18.93 20.77
CA ALA A 106 12.57 19.23 19.36
C ALA A 106 11.65 18.42 18.41
N LEU A 107 10.53 17.90 18.92
CA LEU A 107 9.60 17.08 18.14
C LEU A 107 9.10 17.82 16.89
N ASP A 108 9.32 17.25 15.73
CA ASP A 108 8.86 17.80 14.45
C ASP A 108 7.37 17.47 14.19
N THR A 109 6.50 18.26 14.81
CA THR A 109 5.04 18.09 14.65
C THR A 109 4.57 18.32 13.21
N VAL A 110 5.28 19.12 12.40
CA VAL A 110 4.91 19.36 10.99
C VAL A 110 5.10 18.08 10.16
N ALA A 111 6.21 17.38 10.37
CA ALA A 111 6.44 16.08 9.72
C ALA A 111 5.44 15.02 10.18
N LEU A 112 5.08 15.01 11.47
CA LEU A 112 4.06 14.11 12.02
C LEU A 112 2.67 14.40 11.43
N ASP A 113 2.23 15.65 11.37
CA ASP A 113 0.96 16.06 10.77
C ASP A 113 0.90 15.65 9.29
N ARG A 114 2.00 15.86 8.54
CA ARG A 114 2.08 15.39 7.15
C ARG A 114 1.98 13.87 7.03
N GLN A 115 2.55 13.12 7.98
CA GLN A 115 2.41 11.67 8.04
C GLN A 115 0.94 11.26 8.23
N TRP A 116 0.18 11.92 9.10
CA TRP A 116 -1.25 11.69 9.27
C TRP A 116 -2.03 12.01 8.00
N GLN A 117 -1.70 13.12 7.33
CA GLN A 117 -2.33 13.51 6.06
C GLN A 117 -2.15 12.42 5.01
N ILE A 118 -0.93 11.90 4.83
CA ILE A 118 -0.61 10.90 3.81
C ILE A 118 -1.14 9.53 4.22
N ASN A 119 -0.77 9.04 5.43
CA ASN A 119 -0.99 7.65 5.82
C ASN A 119 -2.45 7.36 6.20
N VAL A 120 -3.23 8.39 6.54
CA VAL A 120 -4.62 8.22 6.97
C VAL A 120 -5.56 9.03 6.07
N LEU A 121 -5.54 10.35 6.13
CA LEU A 121 -6.56 11.18 5.48
C LEU A 121 -6.62 10.99 3.97
N GLY A 122 -5.47 10.96 3.30
CA GLY A 122 -5.38 10.69 1.87
C GLY A 122 -5.82 9.27 1.50
N VAL A 123 -5.48 8.27 2.32
CA VAL A 123 -5.94 6.89 2.15
C VAL A 123 -7.47 6.80 2.24
N LEU A 124 -8.06 7.45 3.24
CA LEU A 124 -9.52 7.50 3.40
C LEU A 124 -10.18 8.19 2.20
N ALA A 125 -9.62 9.32 1.75
CA ALA A 125 -10.15 10.08 0.62
C ALA A 125 -10.12 9.25 -0.68
N THR A 126 -8.98 8.62 -0.99
CA THR A 126 -8.82 7.75 -2.18
C THR A 126 -9.75 6.55 -2.12
N THR A 127 -9.89 5.93 -0.94
CA THR A 127 -10.79 4.78 -0.75
C THR A 127 -12.24 5.16 -0.97
N ARG A 128 -12.69 6.30 -0.42
CA ARG A 128 -14.06 6.82 -0.61
C ARG A 128 -14.35 7.11 -2.07
N ALA A 129 -13.42 7.74 -2.79
CA ALA A 129 -13.57 8.01 -4.22
C ALA A 129 -13.64 6.70 -5.03
N ALA A 130 -12.76 5.74 -4.76
CA ALA A 130 -12.73 4.45 -5.44
C ALA A 130 -13.99 3.61 -5.16
N ALA A 131 -14.50 3.60 -3.93
CA ALA A 131 -15.70 2.85 -3.56
C ALA A 131 -16.96 3.26 -4.35
N GLN A 132 -17.00 4.50 -4.88
CA GLN A 132 -18.10 4.97 -5.73
C GLN A 132 -18.08 4.36 -7.13
N VAL A 133 -16.92 3.92 -7.63
CA VAL A 133 -16.73 3.48 -9.01
C VAL A 133 -16.31 2.01 -9.13
N ILE A 134 -15.77 1.41 -8.09
CA ILE A 134 -15.41 -0.01 -8.07
C ILE A 134 -16.69 -0.84 -8.21
N PRO A 135 -16.78 -1.77 -9.20
CA PRO A 135 -17.95 -2.62 -9.39
C PRO A 135 -18.08 -3.66 -8.30
N ASP A 136 -19.24 -4.30 -8.23
CA ASP A 136 -19.46 -5.44 -7.35
C ASP A 136 -18.44 -6.55 -7.64
N GLY A 137 -17.95 -7.18 -6.59
CA GLY A 137 -16.86 -8.15 -6.67
C GLY A 137 -15.45 -7.54 -6.76
N GLY A 138 -15.31 -6.23 -6.57
CA GLY A 138 -14.02 -5.53 -6.56
C GLY A 138 -13.15 -5.83 -5.33
N ARG A 139 -11.96 -5.21 -5.28
CA ARG A 139 -10.95 -5.45 -4.24
C ARG A 139 -10.38 -4.13 -3.73
N ILE A 140 -10.28 -3.99 -2.42
CA ILE A 140 -9.57 -2.89 -1.76
C ILE A 140 -8.53 -3.50 -0.82
N ILE A 141 -7.27 -3.17 -1.05
CA ILE A 141 -6.14 -3.70 -0.28
C ILE A 141 -5.36 -2.53 0.29
N PHE A 142 -5.11 -2.57 1.58
CA PHE A 142 -4.27 -1.58 2.26
C PHE A 142 -2.91 -2.18 2.59
N ILE A 143 -1.86 -1.40 2.36
CA ILE A 143 -0.54 -1.72 2.88
C ILE A 143 -0.40 -1.07 4.25
N GLY A 144 -0.58 -1.91 5.26
CA GLY A 144 -0.38 -1.58 6.66
C GLY A 144 1.11 -1.59 7.05
N SER A 145 1.36 -2.06 8.24
CA SER A 145 2.67 -2.38 8.79
C SER A 145 2.44 -3.30 9.98
N LEU A 146 3.37 -4.17 10.31
CA LEU A 146 3.33 -4.92 11.58
C LEU A 146 3.17 -3.97 12.77
N ASN A 147 3.75 -2.76 12.67
CA ASN A 147 3.56 -1.70 13.66
C ASN A 147 2.10 -1.24 13.84
N GLY A 148 1.19 -1.58 12.94
CA GLY A 148 -0.25 -1.31 13.12
C GLY A 148 -0.93 -2.21 14.16
N THR A 149 -0.28 -3.30 14.59
CA THR A 149 -0.77 -4.22 15.63
C THR A 149 0.26 -4.44 16.75
N ARG A 150 1.51 -4.08 16.54
CA ARG A 150 2.63 -4.20 17.47
C ARG A 150 3.37 -2.87 17.54
N SER A 151 3.91 -2.50 18.69
CA SER A 151 4.84 -1.38 18.82
C SER A 151 6.18 -1.95 19.27
N LEU A 152 7.11 -2.09 18.34
CA LEU A 152 8.37 -2.79 18.58
C LEU A 152 9.49 -1.86 19.02
N PHE A 153 9.42 -0.58 18.64
CA PHE A 153 10.49 0.39 18.86
C PHE A 153 9.95 1.72 19.37
N PRO A 154 10.70 2.42 20.24
CA PRO A 154 10.34 3.78 20.64
C PRO A 154 10.44 4.76 19.46
N GLY A 155 9.83 5.94 19.61
CA GLY A 155 9.89 7.02 18.62
C GLY A 155 8.95 6.84 17.41
N LEU A 156 8.10 5.84 17.40
CA LEU A 156 7.18 5.55 16.28
C LEU A 156 5.70 5.71 16.66
N ALA A 157 5.37 6.43 17.73
CA ALA A 157 4.00 6.50 18.27
C ALA A 157 2.97 6.91 17.19
N ASP A 158 3.22 8.01 16.47
CA ASP A 158 2.35 8.48 15.40
C ASP A 158 2.28 7.52 14.22
N TYR A 159 3.41 6.94 13.81
CA TYR A 159 3.42 5.94 12.74
C TYR A 159 2.59 4.71 13.10
N VAL A 160 2.79 4.16 14.30
CA VAL A 160 1.99 3.05 14.85
C VAL A 160 0.51 3.42 14.83
N ALA A 161 0.15 4.61 15.31
CA ALA A 161 -1.23 5.08 15.35
C ALA A 161 -1.84 5.22 13.95
N THR A 162 -1.09 5.76 12.96
CA THR A 162 -1.58 5.83 11.57
C THR A 162 -1.85 4.45 10.98
N LYS A 163 -0.98 3.47 11.22
CA LYS A 163 -1.14 2.11 10.70
C LYS A 163 -2.24 1.34 11.44
N ALA A 164 -2.43 1.56 12.73
CA ALA A 164 -3.55 1.03 13.49
C ALA A 164 -4.91 1.61 13.03
N ALA A 165 -4.96 2.91 12.70
CA ALA A 165 -6.15 3.56 12.16
C ALA A 165 -6.62 2.89 10.86
N ILE A 166 -5.70 2.53 9.96
CA ILE A 166 -6.02 1.83 8.72
C ILE A 166 -6.59 0.43 8.98
N ASN A 167 -6.08 -0.30 9.98
CA ASN A 167 -6.63 -1.60 10.37
C ASN A 167 -8.10 -1.49 10.83
N GLY A 168 -8.41 -0.47 11.64
CA GLY A 168 -9.77 -0.19 12.08
C GLY A 168 -10.68 0.23 10.92
N TYR A 169 -10.21 1.14 10.07
CA TYR A 169 -10.95 1.61 8.90
C TYR A 169 -11.28 0.47 7.93
N ALA A 170 -10.31 -0.39 7.60
CA ALA A 170 -10.50 -1.53 6.73
C ALA A 170 -11.62 -2.48 7.22
N LYS A 171 -11.66 -2.75 8.53
CA LYS A 171 -12.72 -3.58 9.13
C LYS A 171 -14.09 -2.91 9.03
N GLY A 172 -14.17 -1.59 9.20
CA GLY A 172 -15.41 -0.82 9.05
C GLY A 172 -15.96 -0.93 7.63
N ILE A 173 -15.15 -0.54 6.63
CA ILE A 173 -15.60 -0.53 5.23
C ILE A 173 -15.80 -1.93 4.64
N ALA A 174 -15.18 -2.98 5.21
CA ALA A 174 -15.48 -4.36 4.84
C ALA A 174 -16.95 -4.70 5.12
N ARG A 175 -17.54 -4.14 6.18
CA ARG A 175 -18.98 -4.29 6.48
C ARG A 175 -19.83 -3.48 5.53
N ASP A 176 -19.43 -2.23 5.23
CA ASP A 176 -20.18 -1.34 4.35
C ASP A 176 -20.28 -1.89 2.92
N LEU A 177 -19.20 -2.52 2.43
CA LEU A 177 -19.06 -2.95 1.05
C LEU A 177 -19.35 -4.45 0.83
N GLY A 178 -19.54 -5.20 1.89
CA GLY A 178 -19.74 -6.66 1.83
C GLY A 178 -20.94 -7.09 1.01
N ALA A 179 -22.06 -6.35 1.06
CA ALA A 179 -23.26 -6.61 0.25
C ALA A 179 -22.99 -6.53 -1.28
N ARG A 180 -21.94 -5.78 -1.67
CA ARG A 180 -21.46 -5.67 -3.05
C ARG A 180 -20.37 -6.70 -3.39
N ASN A 181 -20.10 -7.67 -2.52
CA ASN A 181 -19.00 -8.63 -2.67
C ASN A 181 -17.62 -7.96 -2.86
N ILE A 182 -17.44 -6.72 -2.44
CA ILE A 182 -16.14 -6.04 -2.45
C ILE A 182 -15.40 -6.48 -1.20
N THR A 183 -14.25 -7.13 -1.39
CA THR A 183 -13.41 -7.53 -0.26
C THR A 183 -12.43 -6.41 0.11
N VAL A 184 -12.18 -6.28 1.41
CA VAL A 184 -11.30 -5.26 1.97
C VAL A 184 -10.34 -5.91 2.96
N ASN A 185 -9.03 -5.85 2.68
CA ASN A 185 -8.02 -6.50 3.52
C ASN A 185 -6.80 -5.59 3.71
N VAL A 186 -6.06 -5.85 4.77
CA VAL A 186 -4.79 -5.19 5.09
C VAL A 186 -3.67 -6.22 5.02
N VAL A 187 -2.61 -5.89 4.30
CA VAL A 187 -1.34 -6.63 4.35
C VAL A 187 -0.38 -5.83 5.22
N GLN A 188 0.20 -6.47 6.24
CA GLN A 188 1.14 -5.86 7.18
C GLN A 188 2.55 -6.40 6.94
N PRO A 189 3.38 -5.70 6.17
CA PRO A 189 4.77 -6.07 6.02
C PRO A 189 5.56 -5.86 7.30
N GLY A 190 6.60 -6.69 7.48
CA GLY A 190 7.73 -6.40 8.35
C GLY A 190 8.77 -5.52 7.66
N ALA A 191 10.04 -5.66 8.04
CA ALA A 191 11.15 -4.94 7.40
C ALA A 191 11.38 -5.44 5.96
N MET A 192 11.60 -4.48 5.05
CA MET A 192 11.85 -4.71 3.62
C MET A 192 12.93 -3.74 3.12
N PRO A 193 13.72 -4.10 2.08
CA PRO A 193 14.77 -3.24 1.52
C PRO A 193 14.13 -2.14 0.65
N THR A 194 13.66 -1.08 1.28
CA THR A 194 13.00 0.07 0.64
C THR A 194 13.69 1.38 1.02
N ASP A 195 13.47 2.43 0.21
CA ASP A 195 13.94 3.78 0.54
C ASP A 195 13.45 4.23 1.93
N MET A 196 12.23 3.82 2.32
CA MET A 196 11.67 4.09 3.65
C MET A 196 12.52 3.46 4.77
N MET A 197 13.07 2.27 4.56
CA MET A 197 13.98 1.63 5.52
C MET A 197 15.30 2.39 5.61
N VAL A 198 15.84 2.86 4.47
CA VAL A 198 17.04 3.72 4.45
C VAL A 198 16.78 5.04 5.16
N GLU A 199 15.63 5.68 4.92
CA GLU A 199 15.25 6.93 5.60
C GLU A 199 15.11 6.73 7.12
N ALA A 200 14.58 5.57 7.56
CA ALA A 200 14.36 5.26 8.99
C ALA A 200 15.63 4.80 9.71
N LEU A 201 16.47 3.99 9.07
CA LEU A 201 17.59 3.28 9.69
C LEU A 201 18.98 3.70 9.16
N GLY A 202 19.02 4.51 8.08
CA GLY A 202 20.27 4.91 7.42
C GLY A 202 20.87 3.83 6.49
N SER A 203 20.27 2.63 6.42
CA SER A 203 20.75 1.51 5.63
C SER A 203 19.61 0.59 5.20
N THR A 204 19.82 -0.19 4.12
CA THR A 204 19.00 -1.35 3.79
C THR A 204 19.38 -2.59 4.58
N ASP A 205 20.51 -2.56 5.29
CA ASP A 205 20.93 -3.65 6.15
C ASP A 205 20.23 -3.52 7.50
N ALA A 206 19.75 -4.63 8.01
CA ALA A 206 19.12 -4.67 9.32
C ALA A 206 20.17 -4.34 10.42
N PRO A 207 19.80 -3.53 11.43
CA PRO A 207 20.68 -3.29 12.58
C PRO A 207 21.07 -4.59 13.30
N ASP A 208 22.20 -4.57 13.97
CA ASP A 208 22.65 -5.71 14.79
C ASP A 208 21.56 -6.14 15.78
N GLY A 209 21.34 -7.44 15.89
CA GLY A 209 20.31 -8.03 16.74
C GLY A 209 18.87 -7.89 16.24
N PHE A 210 18.59 -7.06 15.22
CA PHE A 210 17.24 -6.91 14.68
C PHE A 210 16.71 -8.22 14.09
N LEU A 211 17.55 -8.96 13.37
CA LEU A 211 17.17 -10.23 12.75
C LEU A 211 16.92 -11.34 13.78
N ASP A 212 17.47 -11.22 14.98
CA ASP A 212 17.22 -12.18 16.07
C ASP A 212 15.79 -12.11 16.60
N LEU A 213 15.10 -10.98 16.37
CA LEU A 213 13.69 -10.83 16.70
C LEU A 213 12.76 -11.56 15.72
N HIS A 214 13.30 -12.10 14.62
CA HIS A 214 12.51 -12.79 13.59
C HIS A 214 12.75 -14.30 13.67
N PRO A 215 11.72 -15.14 13.81
CA PRO A 215 11.83 -16.58 13.56
C PRO A 215 12.46 -16.91 12.20
N ILE A 216 12.08 -16.18 11.14
CA ILE A 216 12.76 -16.24 9.84
C ILE A 216 13.79 -15.10 9.79
N ARG A 217 15.05 -15.39 10.12
CA ARG A 217 16.14 -14.43 10.38
C ARG A 217 16.63 -13.69 9.12
N ARG A 218 15.73 -12.99 8.44
CA ARG A 218 16.01 -12.09 7.32
C ARG A 218 14.88 -11.07 7.15
N ILE A 219 15.15 -9.99 6.47
CA ILE A 219 14.12 -9.07 5.98
C ILE A 219 13.32 -9.72 4.84
N ALA A 220 12.09 -9.27 4.62
CA ALA A 220 11.25 -9.76 3.54
C ALA A 220 11.73 -9.25 2.19
N LYS A 221 11.56 -10.06 1.13
CA LYS A 221 11.66 -9.60 -0.25
C LYS A 221 10.37 -8.90 -0.65
N LEU A 222 10.45 -7.93 -1.56
CA LEU A 222 9.27 -7.20 -2.05
C LEU A 222 8.28 -8.15 -2.74
N GLU A 223 8.79 -9.17 -3.42
CA GLU A 223 8.01 -10.19 -4.12
C GLU A 223 7.17 -11.05 -3.17
N GLU A 224 7.63 -11.28 -1.93
CA GLU A 224 6.88 -12.05 -0.94
C GLU A 224 5.63 -11.30 -0.45
N VAL A 225 5.74 -9.97 -0.33
CA VAL A 225 4.61 -9.12 0.03
C VAL A 225 3.68 -8.90 -1.16
N SER A 226 4.22 -8.62 -2.35
CA SER A 226 3.41 -8.40 -3.55
C SER A 226 2.65 -9.66 -3.98
N ALA A 227 3.17 -10.87 -3.71
CA ALA A 227 2.47 -12.13 -3.94
C ALA A 227 1.20 -12.23 -3.08
N VAL A 228 1.23 -11.83 -1.81
CA VAL A 228 0.05 -11.80 -0.94
C VAL A 228 -0.98 -10.78 -1.45
N VAL A 229 -0.53 -9.59 -1.87
CA VAL A 229 -1.42 -8.57 -2.48
C VAL A 229 -2.08 -9.13 -3.74
N THR A 230 -1.32 -9.79 -4.61
CA THR A 230 -1.83 -10.41 -5.84
C THR A 230 -2.84 -11.52 -5.55
N PHE A 231 -2.59 -12.35 -4.55
CA PHE A 231 -3.54 -13.37 -4.08
C PHE A 231 -4.86 -12.72 -3.62
N LEU A 232 -4.78 -11.67 -2.79
CA LEU A 232 -5.96 -10.95 -2.29
C LEU A 232 -6.72 -10.23 -3.41
N ALA A 233 -6.04 -9.80 -4.47
CA ALA A 233 -6.64 -9.21 -5.65
C ALA A 233 -7.38 -10.25 -6.51
N GLY A 234 -7.01 -11.51 -6.41
CA GLY A 234 -7.52 -12.61 -7.23
C GLY A 234 -8.86 -13.18 -6.78
N PRO A 235 -9.43 -14.08 -7.59
CA PRO A 235 -10.72 -14.72 -7.29
C PRO A 235 -10.65 -15.67 -6.10
N SER A 236 -9.50 -16.28 -5.83
CA SER A 236 -9.33 -17.26 -4.74
C SER A 236 -9.47 -16.64 -3.35
N ALA A 237 -9.32 -15.32 -3.21
CA ALA A 237 -9.52 -14.59 -1.96
C ALA A 237 -10.93 -13.99 -1.80
N GLY A 238 -11.90 -14.40 -2.64
CA GLY A 238 -13.24 -13.82 -2.69
C GLY A 238 -14.06 -13.91 -1.39
N TYR A 239 -13.66 -14.75 -0.43
CA TYR A 239 -14.31 -14.87 0.88
C TYR A 239 -13.45 -14.31 2.02
N MET A 240 -12.32 -13.64 1.71
CA MET A 240 -11.46 -12.98 2.69
C MET A 240 -11.76 -11.49 2.72
N THR A 241 -12.36 -11.01 3.80
CA THR A 241 -12.62 -9.57 4.00
C THR A 241 -12.50 -9.19 5.47
N GLY A 242 -12.06 -7.96 5.75
CA GLY A 242 -11.76 -7.46 7.10
C GLY A 242 -10.51 -8.07 7.72
N GLY A 243 -9.75 -8.84 6.95
CA GLY A 243 -8.52 -9.49 7.41
C GLY A 243 -7.36 -8.52 7.54
N VAL A 244 -6.51 -8.78 8.54
CA VAL A 244 -5.20 -8.15 8.72
C VAL A 244 -4.17 -9.26 8.66
N ILE A 245 -3.33 -9.26 7.62
CA ILE A 245 -2.46 -10.37 7.26
C ILE A 245 -1.00 -9.94 7.41
N ASP A 246 -0.29 -10.56 8.35
CA ASP A 246 1.12 -10.29 8.60
C ASP A 246 2.00 -11.01 7.56
N VAL A 247 2.95 -10.28 6.97
CA VAL A 247 4.02 -10.78 6.10
C VAL A 247 5.34 -10.27 6.67
N ALA A 248 5.74 -10.80 7.82
CA ALA A 248 6.76 -10.20 8.66
C ALA A 248 7.80 -11.19 9.23
N GLY A 249 7.87 -12.42 8.68
CA GLY A 249 8.86 -13.42 9.12
C GLY A 249 8.72 -13.87 10.57
N GLY A 250 7.54 -13.64 11.19
CA GLY A 250 7.28 -13.93 12.60
C GLY A 250 7.76 -12.83 13.56
N LEU A 251 8.18 -11.66 13.07
CA LEU A 251 8.52 -10.53 13.95
C LEU A 251 7.32 -10.18 14.85
N GLY A 252 7.55 -10.14 16.16
CA GLY A 252 6.55 -9.74 17.14
C GLY A 252 5.58 -10.84 17.61
N ILE A 253 5.89 -12.11 17.35
CA ILE A 253 5.20 -13.25 17.99
C ILE A 253 5.92 -13.70 19.26
#